data_37257877a92882d970e51cbdf8ddbd24
#
_entry.id   37257877a92882d970e51cbdf8ddbd24
#
_cell.length_a   1.000
_cell.length_b   1.000
_cell.length_c   1.000
_cell.angle_alpha   90.00
_cell.angle_beta   90.00
_cell.angle_gamma   90.00
#
_symmetry.space_group_name_H-M   'P 1'
#
loop_
_entity.id
_entity.type
_entity.pdbx_description
1 polymer ?
#
loop_
_entity_poly.entity_id
_entity_poly.type
_entity_poly.pdbx_seq_one_letter_code
_entity_poly.pdbx_strand_id
1 'polypeptide(L)'
;YNQSANATNYQNRQDDATNRYNDFAQTGYTTGAGGFGGQINSAQAKLNQLYGNNNLSQQFKYGNQGAYNKAMNAVANRKPFSYDLSNDTLFQQAKEQYQNMGKVAMADTVGQASAMTGGYGNSYATTAGSQAYQGYLQQLNNDIGNYYSMALSGYNAETDRLNNIYNMYAQDRSQQQNEWSNNWNVYNNL
;
A
#
# COMPACT_ATOMS: atom_id res chain seq x y z
N TYR A 1 -24.07 18.96 31.48
CA TYR A 1 -22.73 19.51 31.79
C TYR A 1 -22.67 20.92 31.22
N ASN A 2 -22.41 21.90 32.05
CA ASN A 2 -22.60 23.31 31.77
C ASN A 2 -21.40 23.86 31.01
N GLN A 3 -21.40 23.77 29.68
CA GLN A 3 -20.33 24.26 28.80
C GLN A 3 -20.12 25.77 28.88
N SER A 4 -21.20 26.54 29.16
CA SER A 4 -21.14 28.00 29.35
C SER A 4 -20.33 28.42 30.57
N ALA A 5 -20.38 27.64 31.67
CA ALA A 5 -19.63 27.93 32.89
C ALA A 5 -18.11 27.72 32.69
N ASN A 6 -17.70 26.78 31.84
CA ASN A 6 -16.28 26.55 31.51
C ASN A 6 -15.72 27.65 30.61
N ALA A 7 -16.47 28.09 29.58
CA ALA A 7 -16.06 29.19 28.71
C ALA A 7 -15.91 30.50 29.54
N THR A 8 -16.86 30.80 30.41
CA THR A 8 -16.78 31.99 31.30
C THR A 8 -15.59 31.88 32.28
N ASN A 9 -15.28 30.69 32.77
CA ASN A 9 -14.14 30.47 33.66
C ASN A 9 -12.78 30.63 32.96
N TYR A 10 -12.68 30.26 31.69
CA TYR A 10 -11.47 30.47 30.86
C TYR A 10 -11.31 31.94 30.48
N GLN A 11 -12.40 32.62 30.09
CA GLN A 11 -12.39 34.05 29.79
C GLN A 11 -11.96 34.85 31.04
N ASN A 12 -12.54 34.56 32.20
CA ASN A 12 -12.18 35.22 33.46
C ASN A 12 -10.71 35.00 33.84
N ARG A 13 -10.14 33.82 33.55
CA ARG A 13 -8.69 33.54 33.75
C ARG A 13 -7.81 34.29 32.77
N GLN A 14 -8.23 34.46 31.53
CA GLN A 14 -7.51 35.27 30.56
C GLN A 14 -7.55 36.75 30.93
N ASP A 15 -8.71 37.26 31.36
CA ASP A 15 -8.89 38.63 31.82
C ASP A 15 -8.09 38.92 33.09
N ASP A 16 -8.07 37.97 34.04
CA ASP A 16 -7.25 38.06 35.25
C ASP A 16 -5.75 38.04 34.94
N ALA A 17 -5.29 37.19 34.02
CA ALA A 17 -3.90 37.14 33.58
C ALA A 17 -3.50 38.41 32.83
N THR A 18 -4.39 38.95 32.01
CA THR A 18 -4.17 40.20 31.28
C THR A 18 -4.16 41.41 32.22
N ASN A 19 -5.07 41.44 33.19
CA ASN A 19 -5.13 42.51 34.20
C ASN A 19 -3.88 42.48 35.09
N ARG A 20 -3.44 41.33 35.54
CA ARG A 20 -2.18 41.16 36.31
C ARG A 20 -0.97 41.57 35.49
N TYR A 21 -0.93 41.25 34.19
CA TYR A 21 0.15 41.69 33.28
C TYR A 21 0.17 43.23 33.16
N ASN A 22 -0.98 43.85 32.96
CA ASN A 22 -1.11 45.30 32.84
C ASN A 22 -0.74 46.01 34.14
N ASP A 23 -1.15 45.48 35.29
CA ASP A 23 -0.80 45.95 36.61
C ASP A 23 0.70 45.88 36.89
N PHE A 24 1.34 44.75 36.48
CA PHE A 24 2.79 44.57 36.53
C PHE A 24 3.54 45.52 35.58
N ALA A 25 3.00 45.74 34.38
CA ALA A 25 3.59 46.64 33.40
C ALA A 25 3.52 48.11 33.85
N GLN A 26 2.43 48.51 34.53
CA GLN A 26 2.25 49.85 35.09
C GLN A 26 3.11 50.11 36.34
N THR A 27 3.44 49.06 37.14
CA THR A 27 4.26 49.20 38.35
C THR A 27 5.77 49.12 38.09
N GLY A 28 6.20 49.08 36.80
CA GLY A 28 7.61 49.11 36.43
C GLY A 28 8.39 47.81 36.74
N TYR A 29 7.73 46.76 37.15
CA TYR A 29 8.32 45.40 37.32
C TYR A 29 8.40 44.65 36.01
N THR A 30 8.98 45.22 34.98
CA THR A 30 9.38 44.48 33.79
C THR A 30 10.63 43.68 34.10
N THR A 31 10.45 42.51 34.68
CA THR A 31 11.56 41.58 34.83
C THR A 31 11.88 40.97 33.45
N GLY A 32 13.21 40.91 33.17
CA GLY A 32 13.74 40.37 31.91
C GLY A 32 13.30 38.95 31.62
N ALA A 33 13.79 38.34 30.53
CA ALA A 33 13.36 37.09 29.90
C ALA A 33 13.16 35.84 30.79
N GLY A 34 13.41 35.92 32.08
CA GLY A 34 13.19 34.88 33.09
C GLY A 34 12.05 35.14 34.07
N GLY A 35 11.38 36.32 34.00
CA GLY A 35 10.26 36.68 34.89
C GLY A 35 8.88 36.25 34.36
N PHE A 36 7.84 36.60 35.11
CA PHE A 36 6.43 36.30 34.73
C PHE A 36 6.05 36.79 33.34
N GLY A 37 6.61 37.91 32.87
CA GLY A 37 6.43 38.42 31.51
C GLY A 37 6.98 37.47 30.45
N GLY A 38 8.12 36.83 30.70
CA GLY A 38 8.67 35.81 29.81
C GLY A 38 7.82 34.54 29.74
N GLN A 39 7.21 34.16 30.87
CA GLN A 39 6.32 32.99 30.95
C GLN A 39 4.98 33.28 30.25
N ILE A 40 4.43 34.48 30.41
CA ILE A 40 3.21 34.94 29.72
C ILE A 40 3.45 35.02 28.23
N ASN A 41 4.54 35.64 27.77
CA ASN A 41 4.92 35.70 26.36
C ASN A 41 5.15 34.33 25.76
N SER A 42 5.75 33.38 26.52
CA SER A 42 5.92 32.00 26.08
C SER A 42 4.61 31.24 26.01
N ALA A 43 3.71 31.46 26.97
CA ALA A 43 2.35 30.90 26.96
C ALA A 43 1.53 31.48 25.79
N GLN A 44 1.61 32.80 25.59
CA GLN A 44 0.96 33.49 24.48
C GLN A 44 1.51 33.02 23.13
N ALA A 45 2.84 32.82 23.01
CA ALA A 45 3.45 32.27 21.81
C ALA A 45 2.99 30.83 21.54
N LYS A 46 2.88 30.01 22.57
CA LYS A 46 2.31 28.64 22.48
C LYS A 46 0.84 28.68 22.10
N LEU A 47 0.05 29.56 22.73
CA LEU A 47 -1.35 29.79 22.37
C LEU A 47 -1.47 30.23 20.92
N ASN A 48 -0.67 31.19 20.46
CA ASN A 48 -0.63 31.64 19.09
C ASN A 48 -0.14 30.56 18.13
N GLN A 49 0.79 29.72 18.54
CA GLN A 49 1.26 28.57 17.77
C GLN A 49 0.17 27.49 17.65
N LEU A 50 -0.60 27.26 18.72
CA LEU A 50 -1.68 26.29 18.76
C LEU A 50 -2.97 26.83 18.11
N TYR A 51 -3.28 28.12 18.28
CA TYR A 51 -4.60 28.69 17.96
C TYR A 51 -4.54 29.96 17.09
N GLY A 52 -3.41 30.68 17.04
CA GLY A 52 -3.35 32.05 16.53
C GLY A 52 -3.07 32.21 15.04
N ASN A 53 -2.68 31.18 14.33
CA ASN A 53 -2.29 31.29 12.93
C ASN A 53 -3.29 30.71 11.92
N ASN A 54 -4.57 30.61 12.26
CA ASN A 54 -5.60 30.05 11.35
C ASN A 54 -5.18 28.70 10.69
N ASN A 55 -4.24 27.97 11.30
CA ASN A 55 -3.80 26.67 10.80
C ASN A 55 -4.83 25.56 11.01
N LEU A 56 -5.86 25.83 11.84
CA LEU A 56 -7.04 25.00 11.88
C LEU A 56 -7.96 25.49 10.74
N SER A 57 -7.76 24.95 9.57
CA SER A 57 -8.70 25.08 8.47
C SER A 57 -10.06 24.58 8.91
N GLN A 58 -11.14 25.32 8.59
CA GLN A 58 -12.52 24.86 8.83
C GLN A 58 -12.83 23.54 8.12
N GLN A 59 -11.96 23.11 7.21
CA GLN A 59 -12.08 21.87 6.50
C GLN A 59 -10.84 21.01 6.74
N PHE A 60 -11.06 19.75 7.05
CA PHE A 60 -10.00 18.75 7.11
C PHE A 60 -9.30 18.65 5.75
N LYS A 61 -7.98 18.74 5.76
CA LYS A 61 -7.13 18.49 4.60
C LYS A 61 -6.18 17.34 4.90
N TYR A 62 -6.31 16.28 4.15
CA TYR A 62 -5.42 15.13 4.27
C TYR A 62 -4.11 15.39 3.52
N GLY A 63 -2.96 15.32 4.22
CA GLY A 63 -1.65 15.59 3.61
C GLY A 63 -1.30 14.63 2.47
N ASN A 64 -1.69 13.35 2.61
CA ASN A 64 -1.41 12.30 1.63
C ASN A 64 -2.60 12.04 0.68
N GLN A 65 -3.49 13.02 0.45
CA GLN A 65 -4.71 12.83 -0.36
C GLN A 65 -4.42 12.26 -1.76
N GLY A 66 -3.32 12.70 -2.39
CA GLY A 66 -2.91 12.20 -3.71
C GLY A 66 -2.55 10.72 -3.70
N ALA A 67 -1.79 10.28 -2.69
CA ALA A 67 -1.41 8.87 -2.53
C ALA A 67 -2.63 8.00 -2.17
N TYR A 68 -3.51 8.48 -1.30
CA TYR A 68 -4.78 7.83 -0.99
C TYR A 68 -5.64 7.62 -2.23
N ASN A 69 -5.85 8.67 -3.04
CA ASN A 69 -6.63 8.58 -4.26
C ASN A 69 -6.01 7.61 -5.27
N LYS A 70 -4.68 7.61 -5.40
CA LYS A 70 -3.96 6.66 -6.26
C LYS A 70 -4.16 5.22 -5.80
N ALA A 71 -4.05 4.95 -4.49
CA ALA A 71 -4.27 3.62 -3.93
C ALA A 71 -5.72 3.17 -4.11
N MET A 72 -6.68 4.04 -3.81
CA MET A 72 -8.12 3.78 -4.03
C MET A 72 -8.41 3.45 -5.49
N ASN A 73 -7.90 4.25 -6.43
CA ASN A 73 -8.09 4.02 -7.86
C ASN A 73 -7.45 2.72 -8.33
N ALA A 74 -6.28 2.35 -7.78
CA ALA A 74 -5.61 1.09 -8.11
C ALA A 74 -6.43 -0.13 -7.69
N VAL A 75 -7.10 -0.06 -6.53
CA VAL A 75 -8.03 -1.10 -6.08
C VAL A 75 -9.32 -1.10 -6.91
N ALA A 76 -9.95 0.08 -7.07
CA ALA A 76 -11.25 0.21 -7.73
C ALA A 76 -11.22 -0.15 -9.22
N ASN A 77 -10.12 0.19 -9.91
CA ASN A 77 -9.97 -0.05 -11.36
C ASN A 77 -9.17 -1.33 -11.67
N ARG A 78 -8.96 -2.20 -10.67
CA ARG A 78 -8.26 -3.45 -10.90
C ARG A 78 -9.07 -4.33 -11.85
N LYS A 79 -8.41 -4.73 -12.94
CA LYS A 79 -9.03 -5.64 -13.90
C LYS A 79 -9.25 -7.01 -13.26
N PRO A 80 -10.36 -7.70 -13.58
CA PRO A 80 -10.55 -9.10 -13.18
C PRO A 80 -9.37 -9.98 -13.64
N PHE A 81 -9.11 -11.05 -12.90
CA PHE A 81 -8.13 -12.05 -13.32
C PHE A 81 -8.52 -12.60 -14.69
N SER A 82 -7.55 -12.62 -15.58
CA SER A 82 -7.66 -13.25 -16.89
C SER A 82 -6.31 -13.91 -17.17
N TYR A 83 -6.36 -15.18 -17.54
CA TYR A 83 -5.16 -15.94 -17.86
C TYR A 83 -5.16 -16.32 -19.34
N ASP A 84 -4.08 -15.98 -20.03
CA ASP A 84 -3.82 -16.34 -21.40
C ASP A 84 -2.52 -17.13 -21.47
N LEU A 85 -2.66 -18.43 -21.68
CA LEU A 85 -1.55 -19.37 -21.79
C LEU A 85 -0.55 -19.00 -22.89
N SER A 86 -1.03 -18.38 -23.98
CA SER A 86 -0.17 -17.98 -25.10
C SER A 86 0.76 -16.83 -24.76
N ASN A 87 0.38 -16.00 -23.78
CA ASN A 87 1.15 -14.86 -23.30
C ASN A 87 1.91 -15.12 -21.99
N ASP A 88 1.79 -16.32 -21.43
CA ASP A 88 2.52 -16.70 -20.22
C ASP A 88 3.98 -17.04 -20.58
N THR A 89 4.91 -16.19 -20.15
CA THR A 89 6.34 -16.34 -20.42
C THR A 89 6.92 -17.64 -19.85
N LEU A 90 6.48 -18.04 -18.65
CA LEU A 90 6.95 -19.27 -17.99
C LEU A 90 6.47 -20.48 -18.76
N PHE A 91 5.21 -20.50 -19.18
CA PHE A 91 4.67 -21.56 -20.04
C PHE A 91 5.38 -21.62 -21.39
N GLN A 92 5.67 -20.49 -22.04
CA GLN A 92 6.36 -20.49 -23.32
C GLN A 92 7.79 -21.04 -23.20
N GLN A 93 8.53 -20.67 -22.17
CA GLN A 93 9.84 -21.23 -21.86
C GLN A 93 9.79 -22.74 -21.61
N ALA A 94 8.83 -23.18 -20.80
CA ALA A 94 8.63 -24.61 -20.53
C ALA A 94 8.25 -25.37 -21.80
N LYS A 95 7.37 -24.82 -22.63
CA LYS A 95 6.99 -25.38 -23.92
C LYS A 95 8.19 -25.61 -24.82
N GLU A 96 9.08 -24.61 -24.97
CA GLU A 96 10.30 -24.76 -25.74
C GLU A 96 11.22 -25.85 -25.17
N GLN A 97 11.38 -25.87 -23.85
CA GLN A 97 12.18 -26.87 -23.15
C GLN A 97 11.62 -28.28 -23.36
N TYR A 98 10.33 -28.50 -23.12
CA TYR A 98 9.69 -29.80 -23.30
C TYR A 98 9.74 -30.27 -24.78
N GLN A 99 9.55 -29.37 -25.74
CA GLN A 99 9.67 -29.67 -27.15
C GLN A 99 11.10 -30.09 -27.51
N ASN A 100 12.12 -29.41 -27.00
CA ASN A 100 13.52 -29.76 -27.25
C ASN A 100 13.89 -31.09 -26.62
N MET A 101 13.50 -31.32 -25.36
CA MET A 101 13.72 -32.61 -24.69
C MET A 101 13.00 -33.75 -25.40
N GLY A 102 11.78 -33.50 -25.87
CA GLY A 102 11.00 -34.47 -26.64
C GLY A 102 11.66 -34.81 -27.98
N LYS A 103 12.21 -33.83 -28.68
CA LYS A 103 12.95 -34.05 -29.93
C LYS A 103 14.22 -34.90 -29.71
N VAL A 104 14.98 -34.60 -28.64
CA VAL A 104 16.15 -35.40 -28.25
C VAL A 104 15.73 -36.83 -27.93
N ALA A 105 14.73 -37.01 -27.05
CA ALA A 105 14.22 -38.32 -26.69
C ALA A 105 13.68 -39.13 -27.88
N MET A 106 13.02 -38.43 -28.83
CA MET A 106 12.60 -39.03 -30.10
C MET A 106 13.79 -39.54 -30.91
N ALA A 107 14.80 -38.70 -31.07
CA ALA A 107 16.01 -39.07 -31.85
C ALA A 107 16.76 -40.26 -31.22
N ASP A 108 16.94 -40.23 -29.89
CA ASP A 108 17.59 -41.30 -29.15
C ASP A 108 16.81 -42.61 -29.26
N THR A 109 15.48 -42.54 -29.12
CA THR A 109 14.62 -43.72 -29.21
C THR A 109 14.61 -44.32 -30.57
N VAL A 110 14.56 -43.47 -31.63
CA VAL A 110 14.69 -43.95 -33.04
C VAL A 110 16.06 -44.56 -33.27
N GLY A 111 17.12 -43.96 -32.75
CA GLY A 111 18.51 -44.50 -32.88
C GLY A 111 18.64 -45.88 -32.19
N GLN A 112 18.17 -46.01 -30.96
CA GLN A 112 18.21 -47.27 -30.24
C GLN A 112 17.36 -48.36 -30.92
N ALA A 113 16.12 -48.04 -31.31
CA ALA A 113 15.25 -49.01 -31.98
C ALA A 113 15.81 -49.45 -33.34
N SER A 114 16.42 -48.54 -34.08
CA SER A 114 17.09 -48.84 -35.39
C SER A 114 18.32 -49.76 -35.18
N ALA A 115 19.12 -49.50 -34.15
CA ALA A 115 20.27 -50.36 -33.80
C ALA A 115 19.86 -51.78 -33.47
N MET A 116 18.73 -51.95 -32.70
CA MET A 116 18.18 -53.27 -32.35
C MET A 116 17.64 -54.04 -33.56
N THR A 117 17.27 -53.35 -34.63
CA THR A 117 16.69 -53.94 -35.84
C THR A 117 17.67 -54.06 -37.01
N GLY A 118 18.98 -54.00 -36.75
CA GLY A 118 20.02 -54.13 -37.76
C GLY A 118 20.35 -52.87 -38.56
N GLY A 119 20.05 -51.71 -38.00
CA GLY A 119 20.44 -50.38 -38.59
C GLY A 119 19.46 -49.83 -39.61
N TYR A 120 18.36 -50.49 -39.88
CA TYR A 120 17.33 -49.98 -40.79
C TYR A 120 16.25 -49.27 -40.03
N GLY A 121 15.94 -48.02 -40.45
CA GLY A 121 14.77 -47.28 -39.96
C GLY A 121 13.48 -48.02 -40.36
N ASN A 122 12.72 -48.43 -39.36
CA ASN A 122 11.47 -49.13 -39.60
C ASN A 122 10.31 -48.38 -38.92
N SER A 123 9.08 -48.79 -39.23
CA SER A 123 7.89 -48.18 -38.69
C SER A 123 7.81 -48.27 -37.13
N TYR A 124 8.41 -49.30 -36.57
CA TYR A 124 8.51 -49.45 -35.11
C TYR A 124 9.39 -48.37 -34.48
N ALA A 125 10.58 -48.13 -35.00
CA ALA A 125 11.46 -47.07 -34.52
C ALA A 125 10.82 -45.71 -34.58
N THR A 126 10.13 -45.38 -35.69
CA THR A 126 9.41 -44.15 -35.89
C THR A 126 8.25 -44.00 -34.90
N THR A 127 7.49 -45.05 -34.66
CA THR A 127 6.38 -45.07 -33.70
C THR A 127 6.89 -44.90 -32.28
N ALA A 128 7.93 -45.61 -31.88
CA ALA A 128 8.52 -45.50 -30.54
C ALA A 128 9.07 -44.11 -30.26
N GLY A 129 9.76 -43.52 -31.25
CA GLY A 129 10.23 -42.14 -31.15
C GLY A 129 9.10 -41.10 -31.05
N SER A 130 8.02 -41.27 -31.81
CA SER A 130 6.86 -40.44 -31.73
C SER A 130 6.17 -40.52 -30.36
N GLN A 131 6.10 -41.72 -29.75
CA GLN A 131 5.56 -41.90 -28.41
C GLN A 131 6.43 -41.21 -27.36
N ALA A 132 7.76 -41.30 -27.47
CA ALA A 132 8.68 -40.61 -26.58
C ALA A 132 8.44 -39.07 -26.65
N TYR A 133 8.33 -38.50 -27.84
CA TYR A 133 8.00 -37.09 -27.98
C TYR A 133 6.65 -36.69 -27.40
N GLN A 134 5.61 -37.51 -27.65
CA GLN A 134 4.27 -37.28 -27.10
C GLN A 134 4.25 -37.31 -25.59
N GLY A 135 5.09 -38.15 -24.95
CA GLY A 135 5.25 -38.23 -23.50
C GLY A 135 5.63 -36.87 -22.88
N TYR A 136 6.56 -36.16 -23.53
CA TYR A 136 6.94 -34.81 -23.09
C TYR A 136 5.84 -33.77 -23.31
N LEU A 137 5.08 -33.87 -24.40
CA LEU A 137 3.92 -33.00 -24.63
C LEU A 137 2.79 -33.25 -23.63
N GLN A 138 2.59 -34.50 -23.21
CA GLN A 138 1.63 -34.84 -22.15
C GLN A 138 2.08 -34.24 -20.80
N GLN A 139 3.37 -34.29 -20.48
CA GLN A 139 3.91 -33.67 -19.27
C GLN A 139 3.66 -32.16 -19.29
N LEU A 140 3.97 -31.48 -20.39
CA LEU A 140 3.67 -30.05 -20.54
C LEU A 140 2.18 -29.76 -20.35
N ASN A 141 1.32 -30.60 -20.92
CA ASN A 141 -0.14 -30.42 -20.78
C ASN A 141 -0.61 -30.60 -19.35
N ASN A 142 -0.01 -31.53 -18.60
CA ASN A 142 -0.32 -31.74 -17.19
C ASN A 142 0.12 -30.56 -16.31
N ASP A 143 1.15 -29.84 -16.72
CA ASP A 143 1.69 -28.68 -16.01
C ASP A 143 0.89 -27.39 -16.26
N ILE A 144 -0.03 -27.36 -17.23
CA ILE A 144 -0.85 -26.17 -17.52
C ILE A 144 -1.58 -25.66 -16.28
N GLY A 145 -2.13 -26.57 -15.48
CA GLY A 145 -2.81 -26.23 -14.22
C GLY A 145 -1.90 -25.54 -13.20
N ASN A 146 -0.61 -25.89 -13.19
CA ASN A 146 0.37 -25.28 -12.31
C ASN A 146 0.66 -23.81 -12.75
N TYR A 147 0.82 -23.57 -14.05
CA TYR A 147 1.03 -22.19 -14.57
C TYR A 147 -0.18 -21.30 -14.29
N TYR A 148 -1.39 -21.80 -14.52
CA TYR A 148 -2.61 -21.10 -14.15
C TYR A 148 -2.64 -20.75 -12.65
N SER A 149 -2.34 -21.71 -11.79
CA SER A 149 -2.34 -21.55 -10.35
C SER A 149 -1.28 -20.54 -9.89
N MET A 150 -0.10 -20.55 -10.50
CA MET A 150 0.96 -19.57 -10.22
C MET A 150 0.53 -18.16 -10.63
N ALA A 151 -0.06 -17.99 -11.82
CA ALA A 151 -0.56 -16.72 -12.30
C ALA A 151 -1.70 -16.18 -11.40
N LEU A 152 -2.64 -17.03 -11.00
CA LEU A 152 -3.72 -16.68 -10.07
C LEU A 152 -3.17 -16.28 -8.69
N SER A 153 -2.20 -17.02 -8.19
CA SER A 153 -1.53 -16.73 -6.91
C SER A 153 -0.83 -15.36 -6.95
N GLY A 154 -0.11 -15.07 -8.02
CA GLY A 154 0.51 -13.76 -8.25
C GLY A 154 -0.52 -12.62 -8.32
N TYR A 155 -1.63 -12.85 -9.02
CA TYR A 155 -2.73 -11.90 -9.06
C TYR A 155 -3.31 -11.64 -7.67
N ASN A 156 -3.56 -12.67 -6.87
CA ASN A 156 -4.10 -12.53 -5.52
C ASN A 156 -3.11 -11.79 -4.61
N ALA A 157 -1.82 -12.15 -4.64
CA ALA A 157 -0.79 -11.47 -3.85
C ALA A 157 -0.70 -9.97 -4.18
N GLU A 158 -0.80 -9.60 -5.48
CA GLU A 158 -0.83 -8.19 -5.87
C GLU A 158 -2.13 -7.50 -5.45
N THR A 159 -3.27 -8.21 -5.45
CA THR A 159 -4.55 -7.69 -4.93
C THR A 159 -4.44 -7.38 -3.43
N ASP A 160 -3.88 -8.30 -2.67
CA ASP A 160 -3.68 -8.12 -1.23
C ASP A 160 -2.71 -6.96 -0.95
N ARG A 161 -1.63 -6.85 -1.72
CA ARG A 161 -0.70 -5.72 -1.62
C ARG A 161 -1.39 -4.38 -1.86
N LEU A 162 -2.22 -4.27 -2.90
CA LEU A 162 -2.96 -3.04 -3.20
C LEU A 162 -3.97 -2.70 -2.11
N ASN A 163 -4.71 -3.70 -1.60
CA ASN A 163 -5.64 -3.53 -0.49
C ASN A 163 -4.91 -3.07 0.79
N ASN A 164 -3.76 -3.65 1.09
CA ASN A 164 -2.96 -3.25 2.25
C ASN A 164 -2.48 -1.80 2.15
N ILE A 165 -2.02 -1.38 0.97
CA ILE A 165 -1.61 0.02 0.73
C ILE A 165 -2.80 0.97 0.88
N TYR A 166 -3.96 0.63 0.31
CA TYR A 166 -5.18 1.42 0.46
C TYR A 166 -5.60 1.54 1.93
N ASN A 167 -5.63 0.42 2.66
CA ASN A 167 -6.00 0.38 4.06
C ASN A 167 -5.06 1.20 4.93
N MET A 168 -3.75 1.17 4.67
CA MET A 168 -2.76 1.99 5.35
C MET A 168 -3.07 3.49 5.19
N TYR A 169 -3.33 3.97 3.98
CA TYR A 169 -3.69 5.37 3.76
C TYR A 169 -5.09 5.72 4.31
N ALA A 170 -6.04 4.79 4.28
CA ALA A 170 -7.36 4.99 4.84
C ALA A 170 -7.31 5.14 6.37
N GLN A 171 -6.52 4.33 7.05
CA GLN A 171 -6.30 4.42 8.50
C GLN A 171 -5.56 5.72 8.87
N ASP A 172 -4.48 6.05 8.17
CA ASP A 172 -3.74 7.30 8.37
C ASP A 172 -4.66 8.52 8.20
N ARG A 173 -5.47 8.53 7.14
CA ARG A 173 -6.46 9.59 6.91
C ARG A 173 -7.48 9.69 8.04
N SER A 174 -8.00 8.56 8.51
CA SER A 174 -8.96 8.51 9.62
C SER A 174 -8.36 9.04 10.91
N GLN A 175 -7.12 8.66 11.21
CA GLN A 175 -6.40 9.15 12.39
C GLN A 175 -6.20 10.67 12.31
N GLN A 176 -5.68 11.20 11.21
CA GLN A 176 -5.48 12.64 11.02
C GLN A 176 -6.80 13.41 11.06
N GLN A 177 -7.89 12.83 10.55
CA GLN A 177 -9.22 13.43 10.64
C GLN A 177 -9.71 13.49 12.10
N ASN A 178 -9.48 12.45 12.88
CA ASN A 178 -9.85 12.43 14.30
C ASN A 178 -9.02 13.45 15.10
N GLU A 179 -7.72 13.53 14.86
CA GLU A 179 -6.84 14.54 15.47
C GLU A 179 -7.28 15.95 15.12
N TRP A 180 -7.59 16.22 13.84
CA TRP A 180 -8.12 17.49 13.39
C TRP A 180 -9.45 17.82 14.07
N SER A 181 -10.38 16.85 14.14
CA SER A 181 -11.69 17.03 14.76
C SER A 181 -11.57 17.34 16.25
N ASN A 182 -10.68 16.63 16.96
CA ASN A 182 -10.41 16.89 18.36
C ASN A 182 -9.85 18.30 18.58
N ASN A 183 -8.86 18.70 17.78
CA ASN A 183 -8.27 20.03 17.85
C ASN A 183 -9.28 21.13 17.49
N TRP A 184 -10.13 20.88 16.49
CA TRP A 184 -11.21 21.78 16.10
C TRP A 184 -12.24 21.98 17.22
N ASN A 185 -12.63 20.88 17.88
CA ASN A 185 -13.57 20.94 19.03
C ASN A 185 -12.96 21.71 20.21
N VAL A 186 -11.68 21.51 20.50
CA VAL A 186 -10.98 22.28 21.54
C VAL A 186 -10.96 23.77 21.17
N TYR A 187 -10.66 24.10 19.91
CA TYR A 187 -10.65 25.50 19.45
C TYR A 187 -12.01 26.18 19.54
N ASN A 188 -13.10 25.51 19.21
CA ASN A 188 -14.44 26.08 19.23
C ASN A 188 -15.06 26.14 20.65
N ASN A 189 -14.46 25.46 21.62
CA ASN A 189 -14.94 25.48 23.01
C ASN A 189 -14.07 26.36 23.94
N LEU A 190 -13.12 27.12 23.37
CA LEU A 190 -12.35 28.17 24.05
C LEU A 190 -13.00 29.53 23.89
#